data_a9402eaaf00b228ab6f3583d35428aa1
#
_entry.id   a9402eaaf00b228ab6f3583d35428aa1
#
_cell.length_a   1.000
_cell.length_b   1.000
_cell.length_c   1.000
_cell.angle_alpha   90.00
_cell.angle_beta   90.00
_cell.angle_gamma   90.00
#
_symmetry.space_group_name_H-M   'P 1'
#
loop_
_entity.id
_entity.type
_entity.pdbx_description
1 polymer ?
#
loop_
_entity_poly.entity_id
_entity_poly.type
_entity_poly.pdbx_seq_one_letter_code
_entity_poly.pdbx_strand_id
1 'polypeptide(L)'
;MVGQLRTYTINKGMMESWLKLFNEELISKIKEAGMGIQTAWVNEENTQFIWIRTFNNEEEIEEKEAKFYGTDWWVKNVDFIRGHHAHREIVLIKPILPDGA
;
A
#
# COMPACT_ATOMS: atom_id res chain seq x y z
N MET A 1 6.34 2.03 -16.12
CA MET A 1 5.90 1.81 -14.71
C MET A 1 5.62 3.14 -14.05
N VAL A 2 4.59 3.19 -13.25
CA VAL A 2 4.32 4.31 -12.34
C VAL A 2 4.10 3.76 -10.93
N GLY A 3 4.23 4.60 -9.92
CA GLY A 3 4.05 4.19 -8.54
C GLY A 3 3.23 5.19 -7.75
N GLN A 4 2.69 4.71 -6.65
CA GLN A 4 2.09 5.54 -5.62
C GLN A 4 2.97 5.44 -4.38
N LEU A 5 3.58 6.55 -4.00
CA LEU A 5 4.29 6.64 -2.73
C LEU A 5 3.24 6.84 -1.64
N ARG A 6 3.08 5.84 -0.79
CA ARG A 6 2.08 5.83 0.26
C ARG A 6 2.76 5.94 1.62
N THR A 7 2.41 6.98 2.36
CA THR A 7 2.93 7.21 3.70
C THR A 7 1.75 7.16 4.66
N TYR A 8 1.75 6.16 5.53
CA TYR A 8 0.70 5.97 6.53
C TYR A 8 1.27 6.29 7.91
N THR A 9 0.63 7.23 8.60
CA THR A 9 0.91 7.42 10.02
C THR A 9 0.08 6.40 10.78
N ILE A 10 0.74 5.55 11.54
CA ILE A 10 0.09 4.45 12.26
C ILE A 10 -0.30 4.91 13.66
N ASN A 11 -1.48 4.54 14.10
CA ASN A 11 -1.94 4.85 15.44
C ASN A 11 -1.00 4.26 16.49
N LYS A 12 -0.82 4.98 17.58
CA LYS A 12 0.10 4.60 18.65
C LYS A 12 -0.16 3.18 19.13
N GLY A 13 0.90 2.39 19.17
CA GLY A 13 0.83 0.99 19.62
C GLY A 13 0.32 -0.01 18.59
N MET A 14 0.00 0.43 17.38
CA MET A 14 -0.59 -0.44 16.36
C MET A 14 0.36 -0.88 15.24
N MET A 15 1.63 -0.49 15.29
CA MET A 15 2.57 -0.83 14.20
C MET A 15 2.78 -2.35 14.09
N GLU A 16 2.91 -3.06 15.20
CA GLU A 16 3.09 -4.51 15.16
C GLU A 16 1.88 -5.21 14.51
N SER A 17 0.68 -4.81 14.89
CA SER A 17 -0.56 -5.31 14.29
C SER A 17 -0.62 -4.99 12.79
N TRP A 18 -0.24 -3.76 12.43
CA TRP A 18 -0.21 -3.34 11.04
C TRP A 18 0.76 -4.16 10.19
N LEU A 19 1.99 -4.36 10.67
CA LEU A 19 2.99 -5.14 9.93
C LEU A 19 2.55 -6.59 9.74
N LYS A 20 1.93 -7.17 10.74
CA LYS A 20 1.39 -8.53 10.64
C LYS A 20 0.29 -8.61 9.57
N LEU A 21 -0.65 -7.68 9.60
CA LEU A 21 -1.74 -7.60 8.62
C LEU A 21 -1.18 -7.40 7.20
N PHE A 22 -0.23 -6.49 7.04
CA PHE A 22 0.36 -6.20 5.74
C PHE A 22 1.10 -7.43 5.19
N ASN A 23 1.95 -8.04 5.98
CA ASN A 23 2.76 -9.19 5.53
C ASN A 23 1.95 -10.45 5.32
N GLU A 24 0.97 -10.73 6.17
CA GLU A 24 0.22 -11.98 6.10
C GLU A 24 -0.98 -11.93 5.16
N GLU A 25 -1.56 -10.76 4.92
CA GLU A 25 -2.79 -10.66 4.14
C GLU A 25 -2.73 -9.63 3.00
N LEU A 26 -2.33 -8.39 3.27
CA LEU A 26 -2.41 -7.31 2.28
C LEU A 26 -1.52 -7.53 1.07
N ILE A 27 -0.30 -8.01 1.24
CA ILE A 27 0.62 -8.25 0.12
C ILE A 27 -0.02 -9.15 -0.93
N SER A 28 -0.56 -10.29 -0.52
CA SER A 28 -1.17 -11.23 -1.46
C SER A 28 -2.41 -10.64 -2.14
N LYS A 29 -3.24 -9.93 -1.39
CA LYS A 29 -4.46 -9.32 -1.93
C LYS A 29 -4.16 -8.22 -2.96
N ILE A 30 -3.15 -7.41 -2.69
CA ILE A 30 -2.68 -6.38 -3.63
C ILE A 30 -2.19 -7.02 -4.92
N LYS A 31 -1.37 -8.07 -4.81
CA LYS A 31 -0.85 -8.79 -5.98
C LYS A 31 -1.95 -9.50 -6.77
N GLU A 32 -2.93 -10.08 -6.10
CA GLU A 32 -4.09 -10.71 -6.76
C GLU A 32 -4.87 -9.71 -7.61
N ALA A 33 -4.92 -8.45 -7.19
CA ALA A 33 -5.58 -7.40 -7.96
C ALA A 33 -4.73 -6.87 -9.13
N GLY A 34 -3.52 -7.40 -9.31
CA GLY A 34 -2.64 -7.00 -10.40
C GLY A 34 -1.75 -5.81 -10.11
N MET A 35 -1.68 -5.38 -8.87
CA MET A 35 -0.78 -4.30 -8.43
C MET A 35 0.52 -4.89 -7.88
N GLY A 36 1.61 -4.11 -7.96
CA GLY A 36 2.89 -4.51 -7.40
C GLY A 36 3.24 -3.75 -6.14
N ILE A 37 4.25 -4.23 -5.45
CA ILE A 37 4.85 -3.56 -4.29
C ILE A 37 6.34 -3.50 -4.55
N GLN A 38 6.89 -2.30 -4.66
CA GLN A 38 8.32 -2.15 -4.93
C GLN A 38 9.14 -2.21 -3.65
N THR A 39 8.74 -1.45 -2.64
CA THR A 39 9.44 -1.38 -1.34
C THR A 39 8.44 -1.10 -0.24
N ALA A 40 8.82 -1.45 0.99
CA ALA A 40 8.04 -1.12 2.18
C ALA A 40 9.01 -0.89 3.34
N TRP A 41 8.78 0.17 4.11
CA TRP A 41 9.69 0.67 5.13
C TRP A 41 8.92 1.12 6.37
N VAL A 42 9.58 1.07 7.50
CA VAL A 42 9.10 1.68 8.74
C VAL A 42 10.14 2.72 9.16
N ASN A 43 9.70 3.91 9.57
CA ASN A 43 10.63 4.94 10.03
C ASN A 43 11.24 4.57 11.39
N GLU A 44 12.32 5.25 11.75
CA GLU A 44 13.06 4.93 12.98
C GLU A 44 12.18 5.05 14.23
N GLU A 45 11.30 6.04 14.30
CA GLU A 45 10.41 6.25 15.42
C GLU A 45 9.27 5.22 15.52
N ASN A 46 9.14 4.36 14.53
CA ASN A 46 8.10 3.32 14.48
C ASN A 46 6.68 3.90 14.45
N THR A 47 6.54 5.04 13.76
CA THR A 47 5.27 5.79 13.68
C THR A 47 4.69 5.83 12.26
N GLN A 48 5.53 5.63 11.25
CA GLN A 48 5.10 5.71 9.85
C GLN A 48 5.49 4.45 9.09
N PHE A 49 4.58 4.02 8.23
CA PHE A 49 4.78 2.95 7.27
C PHE A 49 4.81 3.57 5.87
N ILE A 50 5.90 3.37 5.14
CA ILE A 50 6.15 4.01 3.86
C ILE A 50 6.34 2.92 2.81
N TRP A 51 5.54 2.93 1.75
CA TRP A 51 5.65 1.91 0.72
C TRP A 51 5.27 2.44 -0.65
N ILE A 52 5.65 1.70 -1.68
CA ILE A 52 5.38 2.08 -3.06
C ILE A 52 4.55 0.98 -3.72
N ARG A 53 3.32 1.34 -4.09
CA ARG A 53 2.42 0.49 -4.88
C ARG A 53 2.68 0.79 -6.35
N THR A 54 2.90 -0.23 -7.17
CA THR A 54 3.28 -0.04 -8.56
C THR A 54 2.22 -0.53 -9.54
N PHE A 55 2.22 0.10 -10.72
CA PHE A 55 1.33 -0.21 -11.85
C PHE A 55 2.16 -0.18 -13.12
N ASN A 56 1.74 -0.90 -14.17
CA ASN A 56 2.46 -0.87 -15.44
C ASN A 56 2.40 0.51 -16.10
N ASN A 57 1.25 1.16 -16.00
CA ASN A 57 1.04 2.51 -16.51
C ASN A 57 -0.06 3.22 -15.70
N GLU A 58 -0.22 4.50 -15.98
CA GLU A 58 -1.15 5.36 -15.23
C GLU A 58 -2.61 4.97 -15.47
N GLU A 59 -2.95 4.49 -16.67
CA GLU A 59 -4.31 4.10 -17.03
C GLU A 59 -4.81 2.89 -16.23
N GLU A 60 -3.92 2.06 -15.73
CA GLU A 60 -4.28 0.87 -14.95
C GLU A 60 -4.70 1.19 -13.51
N ILE A 61 -4.38 2.38 -13.01
CA ILE A 61 -4.57 2.69 -11.59
C ILE A 61 -6.02 2.54 -11.18
N GLU A 62 -6.92 3.22 -11.88
CA GLU A 62 -8.34 3.21 -11.55
C GLU A 62 -8.94 1.79 -11.61
N GLU A 63 -8.63 1.06 -12.66
CA GLU A 63 -9.13 -0.30 -12.86
C GLU A 63 -8.69 -1.25 -11.76
N LYS A 64 -7.38 -1.25 -11.47
CA LYS A 64 -6.82 -2.18 -10.49
C LYS A 64 -7.20 -1.82 -9.05
N GLU A 65 -7.29 -0.53 -8.75
CA GLU A 65 -7.78 -0.11 -7.44
C GLU A 65 -9.25 -0.47 -7.26
N ALA A 66 -10.08 -0.27 -8.29
CA ALA A 66 -11.49 -0.65 -8.23
C ALA A 66 -11.64 -2.16 -7.99
N LYS A 67 -10.82 -2.96 -8.65
CA LYS A 67 -10.82 -4.42 -8.44
C LYS A 67 -10.46 -4.79 -7.01
N PHE A 68 -9.46 -4.14 -6.45
CA PHE A 68 -9.01 -4.40 -5.07
C PHE A 68 -10.06 -3.98 -4.04
N TYR A 69 -10.55 -2.75 -4.14
CA TYR A 69 -11.52 -2.21 -3.18
C TYR A 69 -12.92 -2.78 -3.34
N GLY A 70 -13.20 -3.44 -4.46
CA GLY A 70 -14.47 -4.13 -4.70
C GLY A 70 -14.51 -5.57 -4.21
N THR A 71 -13.41 -6.11 -3.69
CA THR A 71 -13.40 -7.50 -3.20
C THR A 71 -14.21 -7.64 -1.92
N ASP A 72 -14.82 -8.82 -1.73
CA ASP A 72 -15.51 -9.13 -0.48
C ASP A 72 -14.58 -9.04 0.72
N TRP A 73 -13.34 -9.50 0.54
CA TRP A 73 -12.33 -9.43 1.60
C TRP A 73 -12.10 -7.99 2.06
N TRP A 74 -11.92 -7.06 1.11
CA TRP A 74 -11.71 -5.65 1.46
C TRP A 74 -12.94 -5.06 2.18
N VAL A 75 -14.13 -5.29 1.63
CA VAL A 75 -15.37 -4.76 2.21
C VAL A 75 -15.56 -5.24 3.65
N LYS A 76 -15.23 -6.51 3.91
CA LYS A 76 -15.36 -7.09 5.26
C LYS A 76 -14.29 -6.61 6.24
N ASN A 77 -13.12 -6.21 5.74
CA ASN A 77 -11.98 -5.90 6.59
C ASN A 77 -11.57 -4.43 6.59
N VAL A 78 -12.19 -3.56 5.78
CA VAL A 78 -11.75 -2.19 5.58
C VAL A 78 -11.70 -1.39 6.89
N ASP A 79 -12.68 -1.52 7.75
CA ASP A 79 -12.71 -0.77 9.00
C ASP A 79 -11.56 -1.19 9.93
N PHE A 80 -11.31 -2.49 10.01
CA PHE A 80 -10.19 -3.01 10.78
C PHE A 80 -8.85 -2.52 10.21
N ILE A 81 -8.69 -2.60 8.89
CA ILE A 81 -7.47 -2.17 8.19
C ILE A 81 -7.23 -0.68 8.43
N ARG A 82 -8.21 0.16 8.14
CA ARG A 82 -8.09 1.61 8.26
C ARG A 82 -8.04 2.09 9.69
N GLY A 83 -8.52 1.29 10.63
CA GLY A 83 -8.41 1.58 12.05
C GLY A 83 -6.97 1.67 12.56
N HIS A 84 -6.00 1.15 11.80
CA HIS A 84 -4.58 1.28 12.12
C HIS A 84 -4.01 2.65 11.75
N HIS A 85 -4.67 3.39 10.85
CA HIS A 85 -4.13 4.61 10.25
C HIS A 85 -4.68 5.87 10.90
N ALA A 86 -3.79 6.72 11.42
CA ALA A 86 -4.15 8.07 11.86
C ALA A 86 -4.20 9.03 10.67
N HIS A 87 -3.35 8.81 9.66
CA HIS A 87 -3.26 9.66 8.47
C HIS A 87 -2.64 8.88 7.32
N ARG A 88 -3.02 9.22 6.10
CA ARG A 88 -2.46 8.62 4.88
C ARG A 88 -2.17 9.72 3.86
N GLU A 89 -0.99 9.63 3.24
CA GLU A 89 -0.63 10.49 2.12
C GLU A 89 -0.29 9.60 0.93
N ILE A 90 -0.79 9.96 -0.24
CA ILE A 90 -0.58 9.20 -1.48
C ILE A 90 -0.13 10.16 -2.56
N VAL A 91 1.07 9.93 -3.13
CA VAL A 91 1.66 10.77 -4.17
C VAL A 91 1.98 9.91 -5.37
N LEU A 92 1.52 10.32 -6.55
CA LEU A 92 1.89 9.65 -7.80
C LEU A 92 3.33 9.97 -8.14
N ILE A 93 4.13 8.93 -8.41
CA ILE A 93 5.55 9.07 -8.74
C ILE A 93 5.88 8.30 -10.01
N LYS A 94 6.90 8.77 -10.71
CA LYS A 94 7.40 8.14 -11.94
C LYS A 94 8.90 7.89 -11.80
N PRO A 95 9.41 6.72 -12.24
CA PRO A 95 10.84 6.46 -12.15
C PRO A 95 11.60 7.33 -13.15
N ILE A 96 12.78 7.77 -12.75
CA ILE A 96 13.68 8.55 -13.62
C ILE A 96 14.99 7.86 -13.92
N LEU A 97 15.29 6.76 -13.20
CA LEU A 97 16.52 6.00 -13.44
C LEU A 97 16.29 4.99 -14.57
N PRO A 98 17.32 4.77 -15.41
CA PRO A 98 17.23 3.72 -16.43
C PRO A 98 17.07 2.34 -15.79
N ASP A 99 16.50 1.40 -16.54
CA ASP A 99 16.37 0.02 -16.10
C ASP A 99 17.73 -0.57 -15.75
N GLY A 100 17.81 -1.25 -14.60
CA GLY A 100 19.04 -1.87 -14.13
C GLY A 100 20.01 -0.93 -13.42
N ALA A 101 19.63 0.31 -13.23
CA ALA A 101 20.44 1.28 -12.48
C ALA A 101 20.36 1.07 -10.98
#